data_3189d96e7066e36a555151f6fd8b5067
#
_entry.id   3189d96e7066e36a555151f6fd8b5067
#
_cell.length_a   1.000
_cell.length_b   1.000
_cell.length_c   1.000
_cell.angle_alpha   90.00
_cell.angle_beta   90.00
_cell.angle_gamma   90.00
#
_symmetry.space_group_name_H-M   'P 1'
#
loop_
_entity.id
_entity.type
_entity.pdbx_description
1 polymer ?
#
loop_
_entity_poly.entity_id
_entity_poly.type
_entity_poly.pdbx_seq_one_letter_code
_entity_poly.pdbx_strand_id
1 'polypeptide(L)'
;RNIMINAAFIYVAPGQNPQEQKAVIPSDTLTLHVVGCSTYDQAETAAKELVANGCGAIELCAGFGNEGIARIKKAVGPEIPVGAVKFDYHPAFGFKSGDELFQ
;
A
#
# COMPACT_ATOMS: atom_id res chain seq x y z
N ARG A 1 13.26 27.02 0.14
CA ARG A 1 12.21 26.43 -0.64
C ARG A 1 11.68 25.17 0.02
N ASN A 2 10.39 25.09 0.15
CA ASN A 2 9.73 23.96 0.79
C ASN A 2 9.48 22.82 -0.19
N ILE A 3 9.81 21.63 0.23
CA ILE A 3 9.48 20.44 -0.52
C ILE A 3 8.47 19.65 0.33
N MET A 4 7.27 19.50 -0.22
CA MET A 4 6.25 18.67 0.41
C MET A 4 6.37 17.26 -0.16
N ILE A 5 6.57 16.30 0.73
CA ILE A 5 6.61 14.89 0.37
C ILE A 5 5.21 14.33 0.57
N ASN A 6 4.66 13.69 -0.45
CA ASN A 6 3.43 12.93 -0.33
C ASN A 6 3.78 11.47 -0.49
N ALA A 7 3.46 10.68 0.51
CA ALA A 7 3.73 9.26 0.53
C ALA A 7 2.49 8.51 0.99
N ALA A 8 2.44 7.23 0.71
CA ALA A 8 1.30 6.41 1.08
C ALA A 8 1.76 5.13 1.74
N PHE A 9 0.94 4.64 2.65
CA PHE A 9 1.04 3.32 3.23
C PHE A 9 -0.24 2.57 2.92
N ILE A 10 -0.13 1.42 2.25
CA ILE A 10 -1.29 0.59 1.91
C ILE A 10 -1.18 -0.72 2.67
N TYR A 11 -2.26 -1.11 3.33
CA TYR A 11 -2.29 -2.39 4.00
C TYR A 11 -3.42 -3.25 3.45
N VAL A 12 -3.30 -4.57 3.60
CA VAL A 12 -4.34 -5.53 3.23
C VAL A 12 -4.74 -6.32 4.45
N ALA A 13 -6.05 -6.50 4.61
CA ALA A 13 -6.63 -7.28 5.68
C ALA A 13 -8.05 -7.67 5.28
N PRO A 14 -8.60 -8.74 5.85
CA PRO A 14 -10.00 -9.09 5.54
C PRO A 14 -10.96 -7.98 5.92
N GLY A 15 -11.97 -7.77 5.12
CA GLY A 15 -13.07 -6.85 5.43
C GLY A 15 -12.77 -5.37 5.29
N GLN A 16 -11.62 -5.00 4.73
CA GLN A 16 -11.29 -3.58 4.55
C GLN A 16 -11.94 -3.03 3.29
N ASN A 17 -12.37 -1.78 3.39
CA ASN A 17 -12.92 -1.04 2.26
C ASN A 17 -12.10 0.23 2.07
N PRO A 18 -11.41 0.39 0.93
CA PRO A 18 -10.51 1.54 0.74
C PRO A 18 -11.22 2.89 0.73
N GLN A 19 -12.55 2.90 0.61
CA GLN A 19 -13.31 4.15 0.72
C GLN A 19 -13.58 4.54 2.18
N GLU A 20 -13.51 3.58 3.09
CA GLU A 20 -13.77 3.81 4.52
C GLU A 20 -12.51 3.71 5.36
N GLN A 21 -11.67 2.72 5.10
CA GLN A 21 -10.42 2.55 5.81
C GLN A 21 -9.34 3.38 5.12
N LYS A 22 -9.42 4.69 5.34
CA LYS A 22 -8.39 5.60 4.84
C LYS A 22 -8.21 6.76 5.80
N ALA A 23 -7.01 7.29 5.85
CA ALA A 23 -6.66 8.41 6.70
C ALA A 23 -5.55 9.21 6.05
N VAL A 24 -5.45 10.48 6.44
CA VAL A 24 -4.39 11.36 5.99
C VAL A 24 -3.76 11.98 7.23
N ILE A 25 -2.45 11.92 7.29
CA ILE A 25 -1.68 12.54 8.37
C ILE A 25 -0.86 13.66 7.74
N PRO A 26 -1.31 14.91 7.84
CA PRO A 26 -0.60 16.03 7.24
C PRO A 26 0.48 16.59 8.16
N SER A 27 1.49 17.19 7.56
CA SER A 27 2.46 18.00 8.27
C SER A 27 3.09 18.98 7.28
N ASP A 28 3.98 19.83 7.75
CA ASP A 28 4.60 20.84 6.89
C ASP A 28 5.52 20.24 5.83
N THR A 29 6.09 19.06 6.11
CA THR A 29 7.09 18.46 5.22
C THR A 29 6.64 17.16 4.60
N LEU A 30 5.66 16.50 5.20
CA LEU A 30 5.21 15.18 4.74
C LEU A 30 3.72 15.06 4.97
N THR A 31 3.02 14.60 3.94
CA THR A 31 1.64 14.13 4.10
C THR A 31 1.65 12.62 3.84
N LEU A 32 1.22 11.85 4.83
CA LEU A 32 1.13 10.40 4.72
C LEU A 32 -0.33 10.00 4.54
N HIS A 33 -0.61 9.29 3.47
CA HIS A 33 -1.92 8.72 3.18
C HIS A 33 -1.90 7.24 3.59
N VAL A 34 -2.92 6.80 4.31
CA VAL A 34 -3.05 5.39 4.72
C VAL A 34 -4.33 4.84 4.14
N VAL A 35 -4.26 3.70 3.47
CA VAL A 35 -5.42 3.08 2.84
C VAL A 35 -5.42 1.59 3.14
N GLY A 36 -6.58 1.06 3.56
CA GLY A 36 -6.76 -0.36 3.82
C GLY A 36 -7.59 -1.02 2.74
N CYS A 37 -7.15 -2.18 2.26
CA CYS A 37 -7.77 -2.92 1.16
C CYS A 37 -8.01 -4.36 1.57
N SER A 38 -8.98 -5.01 0.92
CA SER A 38 -9.29 -6.42 1.14
C SER A 38 -8.64 -7.35 0.12
N THR A 39 -8.21 -6.81 -1.01
CA THR A 39 -7.64 -7.60 -2.10
C THR A 39 -6.50 -6.82 -2.76
N TYR A 40 -5.66 -7.53 -3.50
CA TYR A 40 -4.62 -6.90 -4.29
C TYR A 40 -5.21 -6.05 -5.42
N ASP A 41 -6.36 -6.44 -5.99
CA ASP A 41 -7.02 -5.62 -7.00
C ASP A 41 -7.38 -4.25 -6.46
N GLN A 42 -7.97 -4.20 -5.27
CA GLN A 42 -8.28 -2.94 -4.61
C GLN A 42 -7.03 -2.14 -4.32
N ALA A 43 -5.95 -2.82 -3.89
CA ALA A 43 -4.69 -2.15 -3.59
C ALA A 43 -4.05 -1.55 -4.84
N GLU A 44 -4.14 -2.24 -5.98
CA GLU A 44 -3.64 -1.70 -7.24
C GLU A 44 -4.39 -0.44 -7.64
N THR A 45 -5.71 -0.47 -7.52
CA THR A 45 -6.55 0.69 -7.83
C THR A 45 -6.20 1.86 -6.90
N ALA A 46 -6.09 1.58 -5.59
CA ALA A 46 -5.74 2.61 -4.61
C ALA A 46 -4.37 3.21 -4.89
N ALA A 47 -3.39 2.35 -5.22
CA ALA A 47 -2.04 2.81 -5.52
C ALA A 47 -2.01 3.75 -6.71
N LYS A 48 -2.73 3.38 -7.78
CA LYS A 48 -2.80 4.22 -8.98
C LYS A 48 -3.44 5.57 -8.68
N GLU A 49 -4.51 5.58 -7.88
CA GLU A 49 -5.19 6.82 -7.50
C GLU A 49 -4.28 7.71 -6.66
N LEU A 50 -3.57 7.11 -5.70
CA LEU A 50 -2.65 7.87 -4.85
C LEU A 50 -1.53 8.51 -5.67
N VAL A 51 -0.96 7.77 -6.61
CA VAL A 51 0.07 8.31 -7.51
C VAL A 51 -0.51 9.41 -8.39
N ALA A 52 -1.70 9.22 -8.93
CA ALA A 52 -2.36 10.24 -9.75
C ALA A 52 -2.62 11.52 -8.96
N ASN A 53 -2.78 11.42 -7.65
CA ASN A 53 -3.01 12.55 -6.77
C ASN A 53 -1.73 13.08 -6.11
N GLY A 54 -0.57 12.63 -6.57
CA GLY A 54 0.69 13.24 -6.19
C GLY A 54 1.57 12.46 -5.23
N CYS A 55 1.19 11.24 -4.82
CA CYS A 55 2.06 10.43 -3.98
C CYS A 55 3.27 9.96 -4.78
N GLY A 56 4.46 10.19 -4.25
CA GLY A 56 5.72 9.88 -4.91
C GLY A 56 6.40 8.62 -4.39
N ALA A 57 5.84 7.98 -3.37
CA ALA A 57 6.40 6.75 -2.81
C ALA A 57 5.29 5.96 -2.12
N ILE A 58 5.37 4.64 -2.18
CA ILE A 58 4.38 3.76 -1.57
C ILE A 58 5.07 2.73 -0.71
N GLU A 59 4.58 2.56 0.51
CA GLU A 59 5.00 1.51 1.42
C GLU A 59 3.85 0.54 1.62
N LEU A 60 4.17 -0.74 1.69
CA LEU A 60 3.19 -1.81 1.83
C LEU A 60 3.39 -2.52 3.16
N CYS A 61 2.29 -2.94 3.77
CA CYS A 61 2.38 -3.70 5.01
C CYS A 61 2.85 -5.13 4.76
N ALA A 62 3.22 -5.81 5.83
CA ALA A 62 3.70 -7.19 5.77
C ALA A 62 2.64 -8.20 5.31
N GLY A 63 1.38 -7.75 5.16
CA GLY A 63 0.33 -8.57 4.58
C GLY A 63 0.48 -8.81 3.08
N PHE A 64 1.30 -8.01 2.40
CA PHE A 64 1.59 -8.24 0.98
C PHE A 64 2.67 -9.32 0.87
N GLY A 65 2.35 -10.39 0.13
CA GLY A 65 3.37 -11.38 -0.22
C GLY A 65 4.21 -10.88 -1.39
N ASN A 66 5.18 -11.69 -1.81
CA ASN A 66 6.09 -11.30 -2.90
C ASN A 66 5.34 -10.95 -4.19
N GLU A 67 4.31 -11.72 -4.52
CA GLU A 67 3.50 -11.44 -5.71
C GLU A 67 2.71 -10.15 -5.54
N GLY A 68 2.18 -9.90 -4.35
CA GLY A 68 1.46 -8.66 -4.08
C GLY A 68 2.34 -7.44 -4.24
N ILE A 69 3.57 -7.50 -3.71
CA ILE A 69 4.54 -6.42 -3.86
C ILE A 69 4.83 -6.17 -5.35
N ALA A 70 5.06 -7.25 -6.11
CA ALA A 70 5.33 -7.14 -7.54
C ALA A 70 4.15 -6.53 -8.29
N ARG A 71 2.92 -6.89 -7.91
CA ARG A 71 1.72 -6.34 -8.54
C ARG A 71 1.62 -4.83 -8.34
N ILE A 72 1.88 -4.37 -7.11
CA ILE A 72 1.81 -2.93 -6.84
C ILE A 72 2.92 -2.19 -7.61
N LYS A 73 4.13 -2.73 -7.61
CA LYS A 73 5.23 -2.12 -8.35
C LYS A 73 4.90 -1.99 -9.83
N LYS A 74 4.33 -3.03 -10.40
CA LYS A 74 3.93 -3.01 -11.81
C LYS A 74 2.81 -2.00 -12.05
N ALA A 75 1.86 -1.90 -11.12
CA ALA A 75 0.71 -1.01 -11.27
C ALA A 75 1.12 0.46 -11.29
N VAL A 76 2.11 0.86 -10.48
CA VAL A 76 2.52 2.27 -10.37
C VAL A 76 3.67 2.65 -11.30
N GLY A 77 4.35 1.66 -11.87
CA GLY A 77 5.41 1.91 -12.84
C GLY A 77 6.78 2.13 -12.23
N PRO A 78 7.80 2.25 -13.10
CA PRO A 78 9.20 2.23 -12.65
C PRO A 78 9.64 3.48 -11.90
N GLU A 79 8.88 4.57 -11.97
CA GLU A 79 9.31 5.84 -11.38
C GLU A 79 8.85 6.02 -9.94
N ILE A 80 7.98 5.16 -9.45
CA ILE A 80 7.46 5.25 -8.09
C ILE A 80 8.14 4.18 -7.23
N PRO A 81 8.95 4.60 -6.23
CA PRO A 81 9.52 3.64 -5.30
C PRO A 81 8.43 2.92 -4.52
N VAL A 82 8.56 1.60 -4.40
CA VAL A 82 7.66 0.77 -3.61
C VAL A 82 8.50 0.01 -2.60
N GLY A 83 8.25 0.25 -1.32
CA GLY A 83 8.89 -0.46 -0.24
C GLY A 83 7.88 -1.34 0.48
N ALA A 84 8.37 -2.29 1.25
CA ALA A 84 7.49 -3.19 1.97
C ALA A 84 8.13 -3.68 3.25
N VAL A 85 7.32 -3.84 4.29
CA VAL A 85 7.68 -4.66 5.43
C VAL A 85 7.49 -6.11 5.01
N LYS A 86 8.49 -6.95 5.21
CA LYS A 86 8.47 -8.29 4.63
C LYS A 86 8.37 -9.35 5.71
N PHE A 87 7.27 -10.11 5.65
CA PHE A 87 7.14 -11.39 6.38
C PHE A 87 7.02 -12.48 5.33
N ASP A 88 7.67 -13.62 5.56
CA ASP A 88 7.44 -14.80 4.72
C ASP A 88 6.04 -15.34 4.97
N TYR A 89 5.67 -15.42 6.25
CA TYR A 89 4.35 -15.87 6.69
C TYR A 89 3.87 -14.87 7.73
N HIS A 90 2.63 -14.43 7.58
CA HIS A 90 2.07 -13.44 8.47
C HIS A 90 1.49 -14.12 9.72
N PRO A 91 1.96 -13.78 10.91
CA PRO A 91 1.51 -14.47 12.13
C PRO A 91 0.03 -14.25 12.43
N ALA A 92 -0.54 -13.12 12.02
CA ALA A 92 -1.95 -12.84 12.24
C ALA A 92 -2.88 -13.57 11.26
N PHE A 93 -2.32 -14.18 10.20
CA PHE A 93 -3.10 -14.85 9.17
C PHE A 93 -2.84 -16.34 9.14
N GLY A 94 -2.58 -16.94 10.30
CA GLY A 94 -2.34 -18.37 10.40
C GLY A 94 -1.03 -18.79 9.76
N PHE A 95 -0.03 -17.92 9.78
CA PHE A 95 1.28 -18.17 9.17
C PHE A 95 1.19 -18.45 7.67
N LYS A 96 0.27 -17.75 6.99
CA LYS A 96 0.16 -17.82 5.55
C LYS A 96 0.74 -16.56 4.92
N SER A 97 1.15 -16.69 3.66
CA SER A 97 1.55 -15.53 2.87
C SER A 97 0.31 -14.74 2.44
N GLY A 98 0.44 -13.44 2.30
CA GLY A 98 -0.61 -12.63 1.70
C GLY A 98 -0.96 -13.07 0.28
N ASP A 99 -0.01 -13.69 -0.42
CA ASP A 99 -0.26 -14.21 -1.77
C ASP A 99 -1.30 -15.34 -1.78
N GLU A 100 -1.46 -16.06 -0.66
CA GLU A 100 -2.47 -17.09 -0.54
C GLU A 100 -3.85 -16.54 -0.22
N LEU A 101 -3.93 -15.33 0.37
CA LEU A 101 -5.16 -14.82 0.94
C LEU A 101 -5.78 -13.68 0.13
N PHE A 102 -4.97 -12.86 -0.52
CA PHE A 102 -5.44 -11.59 -1.07
C PHE A 102 -5.35 -11.47 -2.58
N GLN A 103 -4.93 -12.53 -3.24
CA GLN A 103 -4.90 -12.55 -4.70
C GLN A 103 -6.28 -12.54 -5.31
#